data_3b3fdfadbd19e18db69e96d84b226ff0
#
_entry.id   3b3fdfadbd19e18db69e96d84b226ff0
#
_cell.length_a   1.000
_cell.length_b   1.000
_cell.length_c   1.000
_cell.angle_alpha   90.00
_cell.angle_beta   90.00
_cell.angle_gamma   90.00
#
_symmetry.space_group_name_H-M   'P 1'
#
loop_
_entity.id
_entity.type
_entity.pdbx_description
1 polymer ?
#
loop_
_entity_poly.entity_id
_entity_poly.type
_entity_poly.pdbx_seq_one_letter_code
_entity_poly.pdbx_strand_id
1 'polypeptide(L)'
;LGSLWKDRRNASQVYFISGGHKPCNTHQWGPGVRDVYALHYIIRGQGTLETGGRRFRLSAGESFMIFPQKEIYYYPNPNDPWEYVWVEFSGQDATQILELTQLSISQPVLSAAPETLEPWFHLAWNAGASASEVLRADARLHLLLSYYMEYFPSERQEKLKDYVWLAKRYIEQNYWKPSLTVSEIVQAVNLERSYLFRRFKEAIGESVSAYIMSCRICRACELLKTSDLTIQSVAYSVGYNDPLYFSKVFKKATSHTPSAYMMLHQKDT
;
A
#
# COMPACT_ATOMS: atom_id res chain seq x y z
N LEU A 1 20.63 9.81 -16.27
CA LEU A 1 19.22 9.34 -16.26
C LEU A 1 19.10 7.84 -15.95
N GLY A 2 20.04 6.98 -16.39
CA GLY A 2 19.96 5.53 -16.18
C GLY A 2 20.19 5.02 -14.75
N SER A 3 20.85 5.77 -13.85
CA SER A 3 21.16 5.33 -12.48
C SER A 3 19.97 5.51 -11.53
N LEU A 4 19.22 6.59 -11.64
CA LEU A 4 18.01 6.86 -10.82
C LEU A 4 16.89 5.82 -11.01
N TRP A 5 16.82 5.22 -12.20
CA TRP A 5 15.83 4.18 -12.51
C TRP A 5 16.22 2.79 -11.98
N LYS A 6 17.52 2.49 -11.84
CA LYS A 6 17.99 1.22 -11.26
C LYS A 6 17.75 1.15 -9.76
N ASP A 7 17.95 2.26 -9.05
CA ASP A 7 17.72 2.30 -7.59
C ASP A 7 16.25 2.20 -7.20
N ARG A 8 15.34 2.70 -8.06
CA ARG A 8 13.89 2.61 -7.81
C ARG A 8 13.32 1.19 -7.92
N ARG A 9 13.91 0.30 -8.71
CA ARG A 9 13.46 -1.10 -8.84
C ARG A 9 13.62 -1.90 -7.55
N ASN A 10 14.44 -1.44 -6.62
CA ASN A 10 14.65 -2.05 -5.30
C ASN A 10 13.84 -1.35 -4.18
N ALA A 11 13.06 -0.32 -4.51
CA ALA A 11 12.18 0.31 -3.53
C ALA A 11 10.89 -0.50 -3.38
N SER A 12 10.50 -0.76 -2.15
CA SER A 12 9.27 -1.46 -1.76
C SER A 12 7.98 -0.71 -2.12
N GLN A 13 8.05 0.44 -2.76
CA GLN A 13 6.93 1.32 -3.04
C GLN A 13 6.48 1.25 -4.50
N VAL A 14 5.18 1.49 -4.73
CA VAL A 14 4.63 1.71 -6.06
C VAL A 14 5.08 3.06 -6.59
N TYR A 15 5.50 3.12 -7.83
CA TYR A 15 5.98 4.33 -8.49
C TYR A 15 5.40 4.50 -9.90
N PHE A 16 5.19 5.76 -10.27
CA PHE A 16 4.73 6.18 -11.60
C PHE A 16 5.82 5.99 -12.65
N ILE A 17 5.44 5.51 -13.83
CA ILE A 17 6.34 5.34 -14.98
C ILE A 17 5.97 6.33 -16.09
N SER A 18 4.74 6.28 -16.57
CA SER A 18 4.23 7.13 -17.61
C SER A 18 2.70 7.25 -17.53
N GLY A 19 2.15 8.15 -18.28
CA GLY A 19 0.71 8.30 -18.44
C GLY A 19 0.39 9.23 -19.58
N GLY A 20 -0.86 9.26 -19.99
CA GLY A 20 -1.26 10.09 -21.08
C GLY A 20 -2.74 10.04 -21.41
N HIS A 21 -3.09 10.73 -22.48
CA HIS A 21 -4.42 10.82 -23.05
C HIS A 21 -4.39 10.36 -24.50
N LYS A 22 -5.35 9.55 -24.87
CA LYS A 22 -5.54 9.10 -26.24
C LYS A 22 -6.91 9.58 -26.72
N PRO A 23 -6.95 10.62 -27.55
CA PRO A 23 -8.22 11.09 -28.13
C PRO A 23 -8.83 10.03 -29.03
N CYS A 24 -10.10 10.17 -29.37
CA CYS A 24 -10.80 9.28 -30.29
C CYS A 24 -10.01 9.03 -31.57
N ASN A 25 -9.63 7.78 -31.81
CA ASN A 25 -8.86 7.37 -32.96
C ASN A 25 -8.97 5.85 -33.20
N THR A 26 -8.32 5.38 -34.22
CA THR A 26 -8.25 3.95 -34.58
C THR A 26 -7.10 3.20 -33.96
N HIS A 27 -6.45 3.77 -32.93
CA HIS A 27 -5.31 3.16 -32.28
C HIS A 27 -5.67 1.83 -31.60
N GLN A 28 -4.94 0.80 -31.95
CA GLN A 28 -4.99 -0.51 -31.34
C GLN A 28 -3.60 -0.89 -30.83
N TRP A 29 -3.55 -1.75 -29.83
CA TRP A 29 -2.27 -2.26 -29.30
C TRP A 29 -2.35 -3.76 -29.03
N GLY A 30 -1.32 -4.46 -29.45
CA GLY A 30 -1.20 -5.92 -29.31
C GLY A 30 -1.60 -6.67 -30.59
N PRO A 31 -1.73 -8.01 -30.53
CA PRO A 31 -1.44 -8.82 -29.33
C PRO A 31 0.02 -8.72 -28.89
N GLY A 32 0.23 -8.66 -27.56
CA GLY A 32 1.57 -8.55 -26.99
C GLY A 32 1.56 -8.51 -25.46
N VAL A 33 2.73 -8.42 -24.84
CA VAL A 33 2.91 -8.35 -23.39
C VAL A 33 3.56 -7.03 -22.97
N ARG A 34 3.27 -6.58 -21.74
CA ARG A 34 3.91 -5.44 -21.09
C ARG A 34 4.61 -5.88 -19.81
N ASP A 35 5.64 -5.14 -19.38
CA ASP A 35 6.38 -5.41 -18.14
C ASP A 35 5.90 -4.56 -16.96
N VAL A 36 4.83 -3.79 -17.17
CA VAL A 36 4.30 -2.81 -16.22
C VAL A 36 2.80 -3.00 -16.03
N TYR A 37 2.27 -2.50 -14.92
CA TYR A 37 0.84 -2.30 -14.77
C TYR A 37 0.43 -1.07 -15.57
N ALA A 38 -0.70 -1.12 -16.30
CA ALA A 38 -1.26 0.03 -16.97
C ALA A 38 -2.77 0.09 -16.73
N LEU A 39 -3.20 1.12 -16.00
CA LEU A 39 -4.60 1.38 -15.69
C LEU A 39 -5.15 2.38 -16.70
N HIS A 40 -6.23 1.99 -17.38
CA HIS A 40 -6.92 2.79 -18.39
C HIS A 40 -8.32 3.16 -17.89
N TYR A 41 -8.75 4.37 -18.19
CA TYR A 41 -10.11 4.85 -17.94
C TYR A 41 -10.71 5.40 -19.23
N ILE A 42 -11.90 4.96 -19.58
CA ILE A 42 -12.60 5.34 -20.83
C ILE A 42 -13.39 6.63 -20.56
N ILE A 43 -13.04 7.70 -21.25
CA ILE A 43 -13.70 9.00 -21.15
C ILE A 43 -15.02 8.98 -21.93
N ARG A 44 -14.97 8.47 -23.17
CA ARG A 44 -16.14 8.34 -24.05
C ARG A 44 -15.92 7.26 -25.11
N GLY A 45 -16.98 6.89 -25.83
CA GLY A 45 -16.95 5.87 -26.86
C GLY A 45 -16.80 4.46 -26.27
N GLN A 46 -16.46 3.53 -27.14
CA GLN A 46 -16.41 2.10 -26.83
C GLN A 46 -15.15 1.44 -27.41
N GLY A 47 -14.77 0.32 -26.79
CA GLY A 47 -13.69 -0.52 -27.29
C GLY A 47 -13.73 -1.92 -26.71
N THR A 48 -12.72 -2.71 -27.05
CA THR A 48 -12.61 -4.11 -26.63
C THR A 48 -11.22 -4.38 -26.09
N LEU A 49 -11.14 -5.07 -24.96
CA LEU A 49 -9.94 -5.69 -24.40
C LEU A 49 -10.06 -7.20 -24.58
N GLU A 50 -9.02 -7.82 -25.13
CA GLU A 50 -8.86 -9.28 -25.18
C GLU A 50 -7.66 -9.70 -24.32
N THR A 51 -7.86 -10.58 -23.39
CA THR A 51 -6.81 -11.14 -22.54
C THR A 51 -7.26 -12.45 -21.90
N GLY A 52 -6.31 -13.37 -21.67
CA GLY A 52 -6.62 -14.67 -21.06
C GLY A 52 -7.67 -15.49 -21.82
N GLY A 53 -7.74 -15.36 -23.15
CA GLY A 53 -8.75 -16.01 -24.01
C GLY A 53 -10.16 -15.45 -23.87
N ARG A 54 -10.34 -14.33 -23.14
CA ARG A 54 -11.63 -13.68 -22.91
C ARG A 54 -11.67 -12.32 -23.59
N ARG A 55 -12.89 -11.90 -23.94
CA ARG A 55 -13.16 -10.61 -24.59
C ARG A 55 -14.05 -9.78 -23.69
N PHE A 56 -13.62 -8.54 -23.41
CA PHE A 56 -14.34 -7.57 -22.58
C PHE A 56 -14.67 -6.35 -23.43
N ARG A 57 -15.96 -6.01 -23.53
CA ARG A 57 -16.39 -4.74 -24.13
C ARG A 57 -16.42 -3.69 -23.05
N LEU A 58 -15.91 -2.51 -23.37
CA LEU A 58 -15.84 -1.38 -22.45
C LEU A 58 -16.45 -0.14 -23.08
N SER A 59 -17.04 0.70 -22.27
CA SER A 59 -17.68 1.97 -22.59
C SER A 59 -17.26 3.07 -21.62
N ALA A 60 -17.75 4.28 -21.88
CA ALA A 60 -17.46 5.47 -21.07
C ALA A 60 -17.70 5.22 -19.57
N GLY A 61 -16.78 5.70 -18.73
CA GLY A 61 -16.80 5.54 -17.27
C GLY A 61 -16.16 4.25 -16.76
N GLU A 62 -15.95 3.26 -17.63
CA GLU A 62 -15.35 1.98 -17.26
C GLU A 62 -13.83 2.03 -17.32
N SER A 63 -13.20 1.11 -16.60
CA SER A 63 -11.73 1.00 -16.53
C SER A 63 -11.25 -0.39 -16.85
N PHE A 64 -10.00 -0.49 -17.35
CA PHE A 64 -9.33 -1.77 -17.44
C PHE A 64 -7.86 -1.69 -17.04
N MET A 65 -7.37 -2.82 -16.55
CA MET A 65 -5.99 -2.98 -16.09
C MET A 65 -5.23 -3.96 -17.00
N ILE A 66 -4.06 -3.54 -17.43
CA ILE A 66 -3.04 -4.41 -18.01
C ILE A 66 -2.13 -4.89 -16.90
N PHE A 67 -2.02 -6.22 -16.77
CA PHE A 67 -1.12 -6.85 -15.81
C PHE A 67 0.21 -7.24 -16.48
N PRO A 68 1.35 -7.10 -15.77
CA PRO A 68 2.65 -7.50 -16.31
C PRO A 68 2.67 -8.96 -16.80
N GLN A 69 3.40 -9.22 -17.88
CA GLN A 69 3.61 -10.55 -18.45
C GLN A 69 2.33 -11.27 -18.87
N LYS A 70 1.22 -10.56 -19.08
CA LYS A 70 -0.02 -11.12 -19.63
C LYS A 70 -0.21 -10.62 -21.05
N GLU A 71 -0.54 -11.56 -21.94
CA GLU A 71 -0.89 -11.21 -23.33
C GLU A 71 -2.20 -10.44 -23.34
N ILE A 72 -2.18 -9.33 -24.06
CA ILE A 72 -3.32 -8.45 -24.25
C ILE A 72 -3.41 -7.98 -25.69
N TYR A 73 -4.62 -7.70 -26.11
CA TYR A 73 -4.95 -6.97 -27.33
C TYR A 73 -6.12 -6.04 -27.04
N TYR A 74 -6.00 -4.77 -27.36
CA TYR A 74 -7.12 -3.84 -27.21
C TYR A 74 -7.26 -2.92 -28.43
N TYR A 75 -8.52 -2.60 -28.77
CA TYR A 75 -8.87 -1.83 -29.95
C TYR A 75 -10.21 -1.11 -29.77
N PRO A 76 -10.41 0.06 -30.46
CA PRO A 76 -11.66 0.81 -30.44
C PRO A 76 -12.77 0.12 -31.21
N ASN A 77 -14.01 0.46 -30.89
CA ASN A 77 -15.16 0.18 -31.74
C ASN A 77 -15.07 1.03 -33.02
N PRO A 78 -15.18 0.47 -34.23
CA PRO A 78 -15.08 1.22 -35.48
C PRO A 78 -16.13 2.33 -35.67
N ASN A 79 -17.32 2.15 -35.10
CA ASN A 79 -18.44 3.08 -35.24
C ASN A 79 -18.52 4.11 -34.09
N ASP A 80 -17.92 3.81 -32.95
CA ASP A 80 -17.91 4.66 -31.77
C ASP A 80 -16.56 4.50 -31.04
N PRO A 81 -15.47 5.00 -31.64
CA PRO A 81 -14.13 4.79 -31.10
C PRO A 81 -13.94 5.48 -29.76
N TRP A 82 -13.35 4.74 -28.82
CA TRP A 82 -13.09 5.27 -27.48
C TRP A 82 -12.03 6.36 -27.44
N GLU A 83 -12.18 7.22 -26.45
CA GLU A 83 -11.17 8.13 -25.94
C GLU A 83 -10.85 7.69 -24.52
N TYR A 84 -9.56 7.63 -24.18
CA TYR A 84 -9.15 7.15 -22.87
C TYR A 84 -7.92 7.87 -22.33
N VAL A 85 -7.75 7.79 -21.02
CA VAL A 85 -6.56 8.18 -20.29
C VAL A 85 -5.94 6.95 -19.67
N TRP A 86 -4.61 6.98 -19.44
CA TRP A 86 -3.93 5.87 -18.77
C TRP A 86 -2.80 6.34 -17.89
N VAL A 87 -2.43 5.49 -16.93
CA VAL A 87 -1.20 5.59 -16.14
C VAL A 87 -0.49 4.24 -16.12
N GLU A 88 0.83 4.28 -16.25
CA GLU A 88 1.71 3.12 -16.12
C GLU A 88 2.49 3.22 -14.82
N PHE A 89 2.58 2.10 -14.09
CA PHE A 89 3.28 2.03 -12.81
C PHE A 89 3.90 0.66 -12.59
N SER A 90 4.79 0.59 -11.61
CA SER A 90 5.40 -0.65 -11.13
C SER A 90 5.79 -0.51 -9.66
N GLY A 91 6.30 -1.57 -9.04
CA GLY A 91 6.75 -1.61 -7.66
C GLY A 91 6.36 -2.90 -6.97
N GLN A 92 7.08 -3.24 -5.90
CA GLN A 92 6.86 -4.50 -5.18
C GLN A 92 5.48 -4.55 -4.51
N ASP A 93 4.97 -3.40 -4.06
CA ASP A 93 3.67 -3.30 -3.38
C ASP A 93 2.48 -3.19 -4.35
N ALA A 94 2.72 -3.10 -5.68
CA ALA A 94 1.64 -2.92 -6.66
C ALA A 94 0.61 -4.06 -6.60
N THR A 95 1.06 -5.30 -6.51
CA THR A 95 0.17 -6.46 -6.37
C THR A 95 -0.67 -6.37 -5.10
N GLN A 96 -0.07 -6.01 -3.96
CA GLN A 96 -0.78 -5.91 -2.68
C GLN A 96 -1.85 -4.79 -2.70
N ILE A 97 -1.54 -3.66 -3.33
CA ILE A 97 -2.50 -2.56 -3.50
C ILE A 97 -3.67 -3.01 -4.39
N LEU A 98 -3.36 -3.67 -5.52
CA LEU A 98 -4.41 -4.14 -6.43
C LEU A 98 -5.28 -5.26 -5.83
N GLU A 99 -4.74 -6.10 -4.95
CA GLU A 99 -5.51 -7.08 -4.17
C GLU A 99 -6.57 -6.44 -3.25
N LEU A 100 -6.44 -5.15 -2.94
CA LEU A 100 -7.45 -4.40 -2.20
C LEU A 100 -8.57 -3.86 -3.11
N THR A 101 -8.46 -4.02 -4.41
CA THR A 101 -9.49 -3.66 -5.40
C THR A 101 -10.12 -4.91 -6.00
N GLN A 102 -11.19 -4.74 -6.77
CA GLN A 102 -11.81 -5.82 -7.56
C GLN A 102 -10.97 -6.23 -8.79
N LEU A 103 -9.87 -5.50 -9.09
CA LEU A 103 -9.00 -5.80 -10.22
C LEU A 103 -8.15 -7.05 -9.96
N SER A 104 -8.17 -7.95 -10.93
CA SER A 104 -7.33 -9.14 -10.94
C SER A 104 -7.04 -9.60 -12.36
N ILE A 105 -6.12 -10.54 -12.55
CA ILE A 105 -5.85 -11.14 -13.86
C ILE A 105 -7.11 -11.80 -14.44
N SER A 106 -7.96 -12.38 -13.60
CA SER A 106 -9.24 -12.97 -14.03
C SER A 106 -10.37 -11.96 -14.21
N GLN A 107 -10.28 -10.79 -13.58
CA GLN A 107 -11.23 -9.68 -13.69
C GLN A 107 -10.46 -8.37 -13.94
N PRO A 108 -10.00 -8.15 -15.19
CA PRO A 108 -9.16 -6.99 -15.51
C PRO A 108 -9.98 -5.72 -15.78
N VAL A 109 -11.31 -5.76 -15.70
CA VAL A 109 -12.22 -4.65 -16.01
C VAL A 109 -13.06 -4.28 -14.80
N LEU A 110 -13.39 -2.99 -14.70
CA LEU A 110 -14.28 -2.43 -13.68
C LEU A 110 -15.42 -1.68 -14.38
N SER A 111 -16.60 -1.76 -13.78
CA SER A 111 -17.76 -0.95 -14.17
C SER A 111 -17.50 0.54 -13.97
N ALA A 112 -18.43 1.37 -14.42
CA ALA A 112 -18.35 2.81 -14.19
C ALA A 112 -18.33 3.15 -12.70
N ALA A 113 -17.40 4.05 -12.31
CA ALA A 113 -17.34 4.58 -10.96
C ALA A 113 -18.53 5.51 -10.68
N PRO A 114 -18.90 5.73 -9.39
CA PRO A 114 -19.94 6.68 -9.00
C PRO A 114 -19.65 8.13 -9.45
N GLU A 115 -18.39 8.48 -9.54
CA GLU A 115 -17.88 9.77 -9.99
C GLU A 115 -16.85 9.60 -11.10
N THR A 116 -16.65 10.65 -11.91
CA THR A 116 -15.62 10.60 -12.97
C THR A 116 -14.22 10.51 -12.36
N LEU A 117 -13.42 9.57 -12.84
CA LEU A 117 -12.03 9.38 -12.43
C LEU A 117 -11.03 10.11 -13.36
N GLU A 118 -11.51 10.64 -14.49
CA GLU A 118 -10.67 11.32 -15.50
C GLU A 118 -9.74 12.40 -14.90
N PRO A 119 -10.19 13.33 -14.03
CA PRO A 119 -9.33 14.39 -13.51
C PRO A 119 -8.10 13.86 -12.76
N TRP A 120 -8.21 12.71 -12.11
CA TRP A 120 -7.12 12.11 -11.34
C TRP A 120 -6.01 11.52 -12.24
N PHE A 121 -6.36 11.10 -13.44
CA PHE A 121 -5.37 10.69 -14.44
C PHE A 121 -4.58 11.88 -14.97
N HIS A 122 -5.24 13.01 -15.25
CA HIS A 122 -4.57 14.24 -15.73
C HIS A 122 -3.53 14.77 -14.75
N LEU A 123 -3.73 14.58 -13.46
CA LEU A 123 -2.78 14.98 -12.44
C LEU A 123 -1.47 14.17 -12.50
N ALA A 124 -1.45 12.99 -13.11
CA ALA A 124 -0.27 12.13 -13.22
C ALA A 124 0.60 12.38 -14.48
N TRP A 125 0.10 13.10 -15.51
CA TRP A 125 0.77 13.18 -16.81
C TRP A 125 2.07 13.99 -16.85
N ASN A 126 2.25 14.94 -15.98
CA ASN A 126 3.35 15.90 -16.05
C ASN A 126 4.49 15.51 -15.09
N ALA A 127 4.97 14.27 -15.16
CA ALA A 127 6.22 13.89 -14.52
C ALA A 127 7.38 14.44 -15.35
N GLY A 128 7.85 15.61 -15.03
CA GLY A 128 9.07 16.18 -15.57
C GLY A 128 10.32 15.44 -15.07
N ALA A 129 11.49 15.94 -15.47
CA ALA A 129 12.79 15.33 -15.14
C ALA A 129 13.31 15.68 -13.71
N SER A 130 12.63 16.57 -12.97
CA SER A 130 13.08 16.97 -11.63
C SER A 130 12.63 16.00 -10.53
N ALA A 131 13.41 15.87 -9.47
CA ALA A 131 13.07 15.02 -8.32
C ALA A 131 11.72 15.39 -7.71
N SER A 132 11.36 16.68 -7.69
CA SER A 132 10.09 17.16 -7.16
C SER A 132 8.90 16.76 -8.04
N GLU A 133 9.07 16.73 -9.36
CA GLU A 133 8.02 16.31 -10.31
C GLU A 133 7.79 14.81 -10.25
N VAL A 134 8.87 14.04 -10.12
CA VAL A 134 8.80 12.60 -9.90
C VAL A 134 8.05 12.26 -8.61
N LEU A 135 8.39 12.93 -7.50
CA LEU A 135 7.71 12.73 -6.22
C LEU A 135 6.21 13.10 -6.30
N ARG A 136 5.88 14.19 -7.01
CA ARG A 136 4.49 14.57 -7.25
C ARG A 136 3.73 13.54 -8.08
N ALA A 137 4.36 12.95 -9.11
CA ALA A 137 3.74 11.92 -9.94
C ALA A 137 3.43 10.65 -9.12
N ASP A 138 4.37 10.23 -8.28
CA ASP A 138 4.17 9.09 -7.37
C ASP A 138 3.03 9.37 -6.37
N ALA A 139 2.98 10.56 -5.77
CA ALA A 139 1.91 10.94 -4.85
C ALA A 139 0.53 10.94 -5.51
N ARG A 140 0.45 11.45 -6.75
CA ARG A 140 -0.79 11.47 -7.55
C ARG A 140 -1.24 10.06 -7.96
N LEU A 141 -0.30 9.18 -8.32
CA LEU A 141 -0.59 7.78 -8.57
C LEU A 141 -1.20 7.11 -7.33
N HIS A 142 -0.62 7.32 -6.14
CA HIS A 142 -1.17 6.77 -4.89
C HIS A 142 -2.56 7.32 -4.60
N LEU A 143 -2.80 8.60 -4.85
CA LEU A 143 -4.12 9.20 -4.71
C LEU A 143 -5.13 8.56 -5.69
N LEU A 144 -4.77 8.40 -6.96
CA LEU A 144 -5.61 7.72 -7.95
C LEU A 144 -5.94 6.29 -7.52
N LEU A 145 -4.94 5.50 -7.12
CA LEU A 145 -5.15 4.12 -6.65
C LEU A 145 -6.04 4.06 -5.40
N SER A 146 -5.97 5.07 -4.51
CA SER A 146 -6.86 5.13 -3.34
C SER A 146 -8.34 5.29 -3.72
N TYR A 147 -8.67 6.05 -4.77
CA TYR A 147 -10.03 6.13 -5.30
C TYR A 147 -10.50 4.80 -5.90
N TYR A 148 -9.61 4.08 -6.58
CA TYR A 148 -9.95 2.73 -7.06
C TYR A 148 -10.21 1.75 -5.91
N MET A 149 -9.47 1.85 -4.81
CA MET A 149 -9.72 1.07 -3.59
C MET A 149 -11.05 1.46 -2.92
N GLU A 150 -11.42 2.73 -2.95
CA GLU A 150 -12.66 3.25 -2.35
C GLU A 150 -13.89 2.83 -3.15
N TYR A 151 -13.86 3.01 -4.47
CA TYR A 151 -15.02 2.76 -5.35
C TYR A 151 -15.18 1.29 -5.74
N PHE A 152 -14.10 0.54 -5.77
CA PHE A 152 -14.08 -0.86 -6.17
C PHE A 152 -13.35 -1.75 -5.16
N PRO A 153 -13.80 -1.76 -3.88
CA PRO A 153 -13.14 -2.55 -2.86
C PRO A 153 -13.24 -4.04 -3.17
N SER A 154 -12.16 -4.78 -2.90
CA SER A 154 -12.20 -6.24 -2.95
C SER A 154 -12.97 -6.80 -1.76
N GLU A 155 -13.46 -8.05 -1.87
CA GLU A 155 -14.03 -8.76 -0.72
C GLU A 155 -13.04 -8.87 0.44
N ARG A 156 -11.73 -8.91 0.14
CA ARG A 156 -10.66 -8.88 1.15
C ARG A 156 -10.60 -7.54 1.87
N GLN A 157 -10.81 -6.43 1.16
CA GLN A 157 -10.86 -5.09 1.77
C GLN A 157 -12.15 -4.91 2.60
N GLU A 158 -13.29 -5.45 2.16
CA GLU A 158 -14.51 -5.45 2.96
C GLU A 158 -14.33 -6.25 4.26
N LYS A 159 -13.60 -7.37 4.20
CA LYS A 159 -13.18 -8.14 5.38
C LYS A 159 -12.05 -7.44 6.17
N LEU A 160 -11.26 -6.58 5.54
CA LEU A 160 -10.20 -5.73 6.13
C LEU A 160 -10.72 -4.39 6.70
N LYS A 161 -12.00 -4.11 6.66
CA LYS A 161 -12.63 -3.35 7.74
C LYS A 161 -12.44 -4.15 9.05
N ASP A 162 -11.37 -4.91 9.06
CA ASP A 162 -10.94 -5.76 10.14
C ASP A 162 -10.40 -4.79 11.19
N TYR A 163 -11.21 -4.59 12.16
CA TYR A 163 -10.94 -3.87 13.39
C TYR A 163 -9.60 -4.29 14.01
N VAL A 164 -9.09 -5.48 13.68
CA VAL A 164 -7.77 -5.98 14.05
C VAL A 164 -6.68 -5.17 13.35
N TRP A 165 -6.81 -4.92 12.05
CA TRP A 165 -5.85 -4.09 11.31
C TRP A 165 -5.86 -2.64 11.82
N LEU A 166 -7.05 -2.08 12.07
CA LEU A 166 -7.18 -0.74 12.65
C LEU A 166 -6.55 -0.68 14.04
N ALA A 167 -6.79 -1.67 14.89
CA ALA A 167 -6.19 -1.76 16.21
C ALA A 167 -4.68 -1.91 16.15
N LYS A 168 -4.17 -2.77 15.25
CA LYS A 168 -2.74 -2.95 14.99
C LYS A 168 -2.09 -1.62 14.57
N ARG A 169 -2.64 -0.95 13.58
CA ARG A 169 -2.16 0.35 13.10
C ARG A 169 -2.18 1.41 14.20
N TYR A 170 -3.25 1.45 14.99
CA TYR A 170 -3.36 2.38 16.12
C TYR A 170 -2.26 2.13 17.15
N ILE A 171 -1.96 0.86 17.47
CA ILE A 171 -0.88 0.47 18.38
C ILE A 171 0.47 0.90 17.80
N GLU A 172 0.76 0.58 16.55
CA GLU A 172 2.02 0.91 15.86
C GLU A 172 2.27 2.43 15.79
N GLN A 173 1.23 3.23 15.72
CA GLN A 173 1.32 4.70 15.75
C GLN A 173 1.44 5.30 17.15
N ASN A 174 1.04 4.57 18.20
CA ASN A 174 0.90 5.11 19.55
C ASN A 174 1.65 4.33 20.65
N TYR A 175 2.37 3.23 20.34
CA TYR A 175 3.06 2.38 21.34
C TYR A 175 4.02 3.17 22.24
N TRP A 176 4.59 4.25 21.75
CA TRP A 176 5.52 5.13 22.47
C TRP A 176 4.87 5.94 23.60
N LYS A 177 3.54 6.07 23.60
CA LYS A 177 2.81 6.74 24.67
C LYS A 177 2.78 5.84 25.92
N PRO A 178 3.32 6.28 27.07
CA PRO A 178 3.27 5.48 28.31
C PRO A 178 1.84 5.21 28.76
N SER A 179 0.93 6.16 28.48
CA SER A 179 -0.48 6.09 28.87
C SER A 179 -1.33 5.20 27.95
N LEU A 180 -0.78 4.64 26.86
CA LEU A 180 -1.56 3.81 25.94
C LEU A 180 -2.22 2.64 26.65
N THR A 181 -3.54 2.63 26.66
CA THR A 181 -4.37 1.59 27.28
C THR A 181 -5.14 0.78 26.24
N VAL A 182 -5.48 -0.44 26.58
CA VAL A 182 -6.37 -1.26 25.74
C VAL A 182 -7.75 -0.62 25.59
N SER A 183 -8.24 0.09 26.58
CA SER A 183 -9.52 0.81 26.50
C SER A 183 -9.49 1.92 25.46
N GLU A 184 -8.37 2.64 25.34
CA GLU A 184 -8.16 3.66 24.31
C GLU A 184 -8.18 3.04 22.90
N ILE A 185 -7.54 1.87 22.72
CA ILE A 185 -7.56 1.15 21.44
C ILE A 185 -8.98 0.71 21.08
N VAL A 186 -9.72 0.15 22.03
CA VAL A 186 -11.12 -0.26 21.85
C VAL A 186 -12.00 0.90 21.42
N GLN A 187 -11.84 2.08 22.04
CA GLN A 187 -12.54 3.30 21.64
C GLN A 187 -12.15 3.77 20.24
N ALA A 188 -10.85 3.77 19.94
CA ALA A 188 -10.33 4.22 18.62
C ALA A 188 -10.86 3.36 17.46
N VAL A 189 -11.08 2.06 17.68
CA VAL A 189 -11.62 1.17 16.64
C VAL A 189 -13.15 1.01 16.71
N ASN A 190 -13.80 1.66 17.67
CA ASN A 190 -15.25 1.64 17.90
C ASN A 190 -15.85 0.22 17.96
N LEU A 191 -15.27 -0.62 18.81
CA LEU A 191 -15.66 -2.02 19.00
C LEU A 191 -15.98 -2.36 20.44
N GLU A 192 -16.68 -3.45 20.61
CA GLU A 192 -16.81 -4.11 21.90
C GLU A 192 -15.49 -4.81 22.27
N ARG A 193 -15.06 -4.63 23.55
CA ARG A 193 -13.76 -5.09 24.05
C ARG A 193 -13.52 -6.59 23.86
N SER A 194 -14.49 -7.43 24.24
CA SER A 194 -14.38 -8.89 24.16
C SER A 194 -14.27 -9.37 22.73
N TYR A 195 -14.97 -8.71 21.81
CA TYR A 195 -14.94 -9.00 20.38
C TYR A 195 -13.55 -8.69 19.81
N LEU A 196 -12.99 -7.48 20.09
CA LEU A 196 -11.64 -7.12 19.65
C LEU A 196 -10.60 -8.11 20.19
N PHE A 197 -10.64 -8.46 21.47
CA PHE A 197 -9.66 -9.38 22.09
C PHE A 197 -9.64 -10.74 21.42
N ARG A 198 -10.81 -11.32 21.18
CA ARG A 198 -10.94 -12.62 20.51
C ARG A 198 -10.39 -12.54 19.09
N ARG A 199 -10.87 -11.58 18.29
CA ARG A 199 -10.47 -11.43 16.89
C ARG A 199 -9.00 -11.10 16.73
N PHE A 200 -8.46 -10.23 17.60
CA PHE A 200 -7.05 -9.87 17.57
C PHE A 200 -6.16 -11.09 17.87
N LYS A 201 -6.49 -11.89 18.88
CA LYS A 201 -5.76 -13.10 19.22
C LYS A 201 -5.85 -14.18 18.13
N GLU A 202 -7.02 -14.35 17.51
CA GLU A 202 -7.23 -15.26 16.37
C GLU A 202 -6.39 -14.86 15.16
N ALA A 203 -6.32 -13.57 14.83
CA ALA A 203 -5.65 -13.08 13.62
C ALA A 203 -4.14 -12.88 13.80
N ILE A 204 -3.69 -12.40 14.98
CA ILE A 204 -2.30 -12.03 15.25
C ILE A 204 -1.55 -13.12 16.05
N GLY A 205 -2.28 -14.02 16.71
CA GLY A 205 -1.69 -15.08 17.54
C GLY A 205 -1.39 -14.65 18.97
N GLU A 206 -1.41 -13.34 19.30
CA GLU A 206 -1.12 -12.80 20.62
C GLU A 206 -2.19 -11.81 21.09
N SER A 207 -2.19 -11.50 22.38
CA SER A 207 -3.14 -10.52 22.93
C SER A 207 -2.75 -9.08 22.56
N VAL A 208 -3.72 -8.17 22.57
CA VAL A 208 -3.49 -6.72 22.32
C VAL A 208 -2.37 -6.17 23.23
N SER A 209 -2.37 -6.51 24.51
CA SER A 209 -1.32 -6.07 25.45
C SER A 209 0.06 -6.65 25.15
N ALA A 210 0.11 -7.92 24.72
CA ALA A 210 1.35 -8.56 24.29
C ALA A 210 1.90 -7.89 23.02
N TYR A 211 1.02 -7.58 22.07
CA TYR A 211 1.41 -6.89 20.85
C TYR A 211 1.97 -5.48 21.12
N ILE A 212 1.37 -4.70 22.03
CA ILE A 212 1.94 -3.40 22.45
C ILE A 212 3.37 -3.60 22.98
N MET A 213 3.57 -4.60 23.83
CA MET A 213 4.89 -4.91 24.39
C MET A 213 5.87 -5.33 23.29
N SER A 214 5.45 -6.18 22.36
CA SER A 214 6.25 -6.62 21.20
C SER A 214 6.71 -5.44 20.35
N CYS A 215 5.83 -4.49 20.04
CA CYS A 215 6.17 -3.26 19.31
C CYS A 215 7.21 -2.42 20.05
N ARG A 216 7.03 -2.23 21.37
CA ARG A 216 7.97 -1.47 22.22
C ARG A 216 9.35 -2.11 22.25
N ILE A 217 9.41 -3.42 22.45
CA ILE A 217 10.70 -4.15 22.51
C ILE A 217 11.38 -4.20 21.16
N CYS A 218 10.64 -4.42 20.06
CA CYS A 218 11.19 -4.39 18.71
C CYS A 218 11.86 -3.04 18.44
N ARG A 219 11.16 -1.94 18.71
CA ARG A 219 11.71 -0.59 18.55
C ARG A 219 12.89 -0.31 19.47
N ALA A 220 12.86 -0.80 20.71
CA ALA A 220 14.00 -0.67 21.62
C ALA A 220 15.24 -1.40 21.07
N CYS A 221 15.07 -2.59 20.50
CA CYS A 221 16.17 -3.33 19.86
C CYS A 221 16.79 -2.53 18.70
N GLU A 222 15.98 -1.88 17.87
CA GLU A 222 16.46 -1.02 16.79
C GLU A 222 17.26 0.16 17.34
N LEU A 223 16.69 0.91 18.30
CA LEU A 223 17.36 2.08 18.89
C LEU A 223 18.69 1.71 19.56
N LEU A 224 18.75 0.58 20.26
CA LEU A 224 19.99 0.10 20.91
C LEU A 224 21.08 -0.30 19.92
N LYS A 225 20.71 -0.64 18.66
CA LYS A 225 21.66 -0.97 17.59
C LYS A 225 22.14 0.27 16.82
N THR A 226 21.27 1.23 16.59
CA THR A 226 21.46 2.29 15.58
C THR A 226 21.68 3.67 16.17
N SER A 227 21.64 3.84 17.50
CA SER A 227 21.76 5.14 18.13
C SER A 227 22.67 5.09 19.38
N ASP A 228 23.23 6.26 19.74
CA ASP A 228 24.02 6.47 20.95
C ASP A 228 23.17 6.86 22.17
N LEU A 229 21.88 6.53 22.15
CA LEU A 229 20.97 6.84 23.23
C LEU A 229 21.30 6.05 24.50
N THR A 230 21.11 6.70 25.65
CA THR A 230 21.19 5.98 26.94
C THR A 230 20.03 4.99 27.07
N ILE A 231 20.21 3.93 27.85
CA ILE A 231 19.15 2.95 28.14
C ILE A 231 17.89 3.63 28.70
N GLN A 232 18.08 4.65 29.53
CA GLN A 232 17.00 5.45 30.07
C GLN A 232 16.25 6.20 28.96
N SER A 233 16.97 6.83 28.02
CA SER A 233 16.36 7.52 26.88
C SER A 233 15.62 6.54 25.97
N VAL A 234 16.18 5.36 25.72
CA VAL A 234 15.49 4.30 24.96
C VAL A 234 14.20 3.87 25.66
N ALA A 235 14.24 3.62 26.99
CA ALA A 235 13.05 3.24 27.75
C ALA A 235 11.92 4.28 27.58
N TYR A 236 12.22 5.55 27.75
CA TYR A 236 11.23 6.64 27.55
C TYR A 236 10.73 6.73 26.10
N SER A 237 11.63 6.58 25.13
CA SER A 237 11.29 6.65 23.70
C SER A 237 10.30 5.56 23.26
N VAL A 238 10.32 4.41 23.93
CA VAL A 238 9.43 3.30 23.60
C VAL A 238 8.23 3.16 24.58
N GLY A 239 7.97 4.17 25.41
CA GLY A 239 6.77 4.28 26.23
C GLY A 239 6.85 3.60 27.61
N TYR A 240 8.03 3.49 28.21
CA TYR A 240 8.20 3.07 29.59
C TYR A 240 8.60 4.26 30.47
N ASN A 241 7.86 4.53 31.53
CA ASN A 241 8.19 5.57 32.52
C ASN A 241 9.24 5.11 33.54
N ASP A 242 9.47 3.81 33.67
CA ASP A 242 10.42 3.21 34.59
C ASP A 242 11.49 2.41 33.83
N PRO A 243 12.73 2.92 33.71
CA PRO A 243 13.83 2.22 33.07
C PRO A 243 14.22 0.89 33.68
N LEU A 244 13.98 0.69 35.02
CA LEU A 244 14.27 -0.58 35.68
C LEU A 244 13.22 -1.64 35.32
N TYR A 245 11.96 -1.24 35.25
CA TYR A 245 10.90 -2.11 34.75
C TYR A 245 11.12 -2.44 33.25
N PHE A 246 11.45 -1.45 32.42
CA PHE A 246 11.83 -1.68 31.04
C PHE A 246 12.93 -2.73 30.91
N SER A 247 14.01 -2.60 31.67
CA SER A 247 15.14 -3.54 31.61
C SER A 247 14.74 -4.98 31.95
N LYS A 248 13.83 -5.17 32.92
CA LYS A 248 13.27 -6.49 33.24
C LYS A 248 12.44 -7.07 32.11
N VAL A 249 11.55 -6.27 31.51
CA VAL A 249 10.71 -6.68 30.37
C VAL A 249 11.56 -7.00 29.16
N PHE A 250 12.53 -6.13 28.82
CA PHE A 250 13.45 -6.31 27.72
C PHE A 250 14.26 -7.60 27.86
N LYS A 251 14.85 -7.86 29.05
CA LYS A 251 15.59 -9.09 29.30
C LYS A 251 14.71 -10.34 29.16
N LYS A 252 13.46 -10.27 29.61
CA LYS A 252 12.51 -11.39 29.46
C LYS A 252 12.19 -11.68 27.99
N ALA A 253 12.09 -10.65 27.16
CA ALA A 253 11.73 -10.77 25.75
C ALA A 253 12.92 -11.17 24.87
N THR A 254 14.16 -10.69 25.16
CA THR A 254 15.34 -10.84 24.29
C THR A 254 16.40 -11.77 24.88
N SER A 255 16.23 -12.25 26.12
CA SER A 255 17.22 -13.02 26.90
C SER A 255 18.46 -12.23 27.32
N HIS A 256 18.60 -10.95 26.92
CA HIS A 256 19.72 -10.08 27.22
C HIS A 256 19.26 -8.82 27.93
N THR A 257 20.11 -8.27 28.83
CA THR A 257 19.85 -6.92 29.34
C THR A 257 20.03 -5.90 28.22
N PRO A 258 19.38 -4.71 28.27
CA PRO A 258 19.59 -3.67 27.28
C PRO A 258 21.06 -3.31 27.04
N SER A 259 21.86 -3.23 28.15
CA SER A 259 23.31 -2.96 28.06
C SER A 259 24.07 -4.07 27.34
N ALA A 260 23.80 -5.33 27.67
CA ALA A 260 24.43 -6.47 27.00
C ALA A 260 24.03 -6.54 25.52
N TYR A 261 22.77 -6.26 25.21
CA TYR A 261 22.26 -6.24 23.84
C TYR A 261 22.95 -5.14 23.01
N MET A 262 23.10 -3.94 23.58
CA MET A 262 23.82 -2.83 22.94
C MET A 262 25.27 -3.21 22.64
N MET A 263 26.00 -3.76 23.63
CA MET A 263 27.40 -4.18 23.46
C MET A 263 27.59 -5.26 22.40
N LEU A 264 26.65 -6.19 22.27
CA LEU A 264 26.71 -7.26 21.26
C LEU A 264 26.57 -6.73 19.83
N HIS A 265 25.83 -5.63 19.62
CA HIS A 265 25.52 -5.10 18.31
C HIS A 265 26.28 -3.82 17.93
N GLN A 266 26.96 -3.15 18.86
CA GLN A 266 27.87 -2.03 18.56
C GLN A 266 29.28 -2.47 18.09
N LYS A 267 29.61 -3.76 18.13
CA LYS A 267 30.91 -4.29 17.69
C LYS A 267 31.02 -4.51 16.18
N ASP A 268 29.94 -4.31 15.42
CA ASP A 268 29.90 -4.54 13.96
C ASP A 268 29.88 -3.22 13.15
N THR A 269 30.23 -2.09 13.77
CA THR A 269 30.39 -0.78 13.11
C THR A 269 31.82 -0.27 13.31
#